data_73b981215976409d89ff82a591259da2
#
_entry.id   73b981215976409d89ff82a591259da2
#
_cell.length_a   1.000
_cell.length_b   1.000
_cell.length_c   1.000
_cell.angle_alpha   90.00
_cell.angle_beta   90.00
_cell.angle_gamma   90.00
#
_symmetry.space_group_name_H-M   'P 1'
#
loop_
_entity.id
_entity.type
_entity.pdbx_description
1 polymer ?
#
loop_
_entity_poly.entity_id
_entity_poly.type
_entity_poly.pdbx_seq_one_letter_code
_entity_poly.pdbx_strand_id
1 'polypeptide(L)'
;MGVRSAWRELWRSNLEPMPKPRARMFGGAQSNRLTSDWVTSVTSADQEIKGSLKRLRSRSRQLVRDNDYAKSTVRVVRNSVVGTGVRMQAQIKRQRGGKLDTRINEQIEKAWSNWGRKDSCNTAGQLCFADIEKLAVSSMCESGEVFVRVVRQKFGRSKVNFALEVLEADQLDEDYQSPARTAGSVWRMGIEIDKFGRALNYAFLSHHPGDTAFPTQPKERRHIIVPAKDVVHLFDRASGRPGQTRGVPWLASGMQRMHHLDGWEQASVVRARASSALMGFITSPEGELDPGGEVYDNERVSGFEPGQFKYLQPGESVSIPDMDSPSGEYEPFLRAQLRALASGVGCSYETISNDYSQSNYSSSRLALLQ
;
A
#
# COMPACT_ATOMS: atom_id res chain seq x y z
N MET A 1 34.20 -40.86 63.84
CA MET A 1 33.54 -40.40 62.63
C MET A 1 32.23 -41.15 62.47
N GLY A 2 31.13 -40.46 62.59
CA GLY A 2 29.85 -41.07 62.86
C GLY A 2 29.12 -41.57 61.64
N VAL A 3 28.44 -42.71 61.81
CA VAL A 3 27.59 -43.38 60.81
C VAL A 3 26.61 -42.45 60.05
N ARG A 4 26.27 -41.30 60.66
CA ARG A 4 25.38 -40.30 60.06
C ARG A 4 26.00 -39.48 58.92
N SER A 5 27.32 -39.39 58.81
CA SER A 5 27.99 -38.69 57.70
C SER A 5 28.07 -39.56 56.43
N ALA A 6 28.30 -40.85 56.61
CA ALA A 6 28.36 -41.82 55.51
C ALA A 6 27.00 -42.01 54.83
N TRP A 7 25.89 -42.00 55.58
CA TRP A 7 24.53 -42.04 55.01
C TRP A 7 24.14 -40.80 54.21
N ARG A 8 24.63 -39.61 54.60
CA ARG A 8 24.41 -38.39 53.82
C ARG A 8 25.19 -38.34 52.49
N GLU A 9 26.37 -38.92 52.43
CA GLU A 9 27.16 -39.04 51.22
C GLU A 9 26.58 -40.06 50.26
N LEU A 10 26.12 -41.23 50.72
CA LEU A 10 25.47 -42.25 49.94
C LEU A 10 24.15 -41.77 49.30
N TRP A 11 23.39 -40.92 49.98
CA TRP A 11 22.15 -40.31 49.45
C TRP A 11 22.42 -39.16 48.47
N ARG A 12 23.57 -38.51 48.52
CA ARG A 12 23.94 -37.46 47.54
C ARG A 12 24.52 -38.05 46.24
N SER A 13 25.15 -39.20 46.30
CA SER A 13 25.80 -39.78 45.13
C SER A 13 24.85 -40.53 44.17
N ASN A 14 23.60 -40.84 44.60
CA ASN A 14 22.63 -41.59 43.81
C ASN A 14 21.43 -40.78 43.31
N LEU A 15 21.45 -39.45 43.52
CA LEU A 15 20.46 -38.56 42.89
C LEU A 15 21.01 -38.21 41.49
N GLU A 16 20.75 -39.03 40.51
CA GLU A 16 20.82 -38.58 39.11
C GLU A 16 19.98 -37.31 39.03
N PRO A 17 20.52 -36.23 38.48
CA PRO A 17 19.74 -35.01 38.29
C PRO A 17 18.54 -35.38 37.43
N MET A 18 17.34 -35.28 38.02
CA MET A 18 16.10 -35.50 37.26
C MET A 18 16.18 -34.70 35.97
N PRO A 19 15.95 -35.31 34.80
CA PRO A 19 16.01 -34.62 33.54
C PRO A 19 15.03 -33.47 33.61
N LYS A 20 15.53 -32.23 33.48
CA LYS A 20 14.70 -31.03 33.47
C LYS A 20 13.59 -31.27 32.43
N PRO A 21 12.31 -31.12 32.81
CA PRO A 21 11.23 -31.35 31.87
C PRO A 21 11.44 -30.37 30.69
N ARG A 22 11.66 -30.93 29.49
CA ARG A 22 11.74 -30.13 28.27
C ARG A 22 10.38 -29.51 28.07
N ALA A 23 10.29 -28.18 28.21
CA ALA A 23 9.08 -27.45 27.90
C ALA A 23 8.73 -27.73 26.42
N ARG A 24 7.47 -28.09 26.15
CA ARG A 24 6.97 -28.21 24.76
C ARG A 24 6.94 -26.81 24.16
N MET A 25 7.80 -26.55 23.19
CA MET A 25 7.81 -25.30 22.45
C MET A 25 6.84 -25.40 21.27
N PHE A 26 6.16 -24.31 20.95
CA PHE A 26 5.39 -24.21 19.71
C PHE A 26 6.31 -24.40 18.50
N GLY A 27 5.85 -25.11 17.48
CA GLY A 27 6.65 -25.37 16.27
C GLY A 27 7.14 -24.08 15.59
N GLY A 28 6.30 -23.02 15.56
CA GLY A 28 6.68 -21.72 15.02
C GLY A 28 7.72 -20.92 15.83
N ALA A 29 8.04 -21.37 17.07
CA ALA A 29 9.09 -20.75 17.90
C ALA A 29 10.44 -21.48 17.80
N GLN A 30 10.51 -22.56 17.03
CA GLN A 30 11.74 -23.34 16.84
C GLN A 30 12.62 -22.69 15.77
N SER A 31 13.87 -22.43 16.11
CA SER A 31 14.88 -21.98 15.15
C SER A 31 15.57 -23.19 14.53
N ASN A 32 15.46 -23.35 13.22
CA ASN A 32 16.11 -24.37 12.43
C ASN A 32 16.57 -23.77 11.08
N ARG A 33 17.16 -24.59 10.21
CA ARG A 33 17.65 -24.11 8.91
C ARG A 33 16.57 -23.45 8.04
N LEU A 34 15.30 -23.87 8.16
CA LEU A 34 14.18 -23.35 7.37
C LEU A 34 13.58 -22.06 7.95
N THR A 35 13.94 -21.70 9.19
CA THR A 35 13.46 -20.52 9.91
C THR A 35 14.57 -19.56 10.31
N SER A 36 15.79 -19.76 9.78
CA SER A 36 16.98 -18.97 10.15
C SER A 36 16.90 -17.52 9.69
N ASP A 37 16.14 -17.25 8.61
CA ASP A 37 15.85 -15.93 8.06
C ASP A 37 14.67 -15.22 8.77
N TRP A 38 13.95 -15.93 9.66
CA TRP A 38 12.79 -15.38 10.34
C TRP A 38 13.22 -14.52 11.53
N VAL A 39 13.03 -13.21 11.38
CA VAL A 39 13.41 -12.24 12.42
C VAL A 39 12.49 -12.36 13.64
N THR A 40 13.07 -12.49 14.83
CA THR A 40 12.37 -12.68 16.12
C THR A 40 12.61 -11.54 17.10
N SER A 41 12.90 -10.33 16.62
CA SER A 41 13.11 -9.16 17.48
C SER A 41 11.80 -8.67 18.12
N VAL A 42 11.86 -8.28 19.38
CA VAL A 42 10.73 -7.65 20.10
C VAL A 42 10.86 -6.14 19.96
N THR A 43 10.09 -5.55 19.03
CA THR A 43 10.06 -4.12 18.74
C THR A 43 8.66 -3.55 18.87
N SER A 44 8.53 -2.26 19.16
CA SER A 44 7.23 -1.57 19.11
C SER A 44 6.78 -1.36 17.67
N ALA A 45 5.47 -1.20 17.45
CA ALA A 45 4.91 -0.90 16.14
C ALA A 45 5.56 0.32 15.48
N ASP A 46 5.71 1.42 16.21
CA ASP A 46 6.31 2.65 15.70
C ASP A 46 7.79 2.47 15.35
N GLN A 47 8.54 1.63 16.08
CA GLN A 47 9.94 1.35 15.77
C GLN A 47 10.09 0.56 14.47
N GLU A 48 9.20 -0.38 14.20
CA GLU A 48 9.18 -1.14 12.93
C GLU A 48 8.82 -0.26 11.74
N ILE A 49 7.85 0.63 11.94
CA ILE A 49 7.34 1.52 10.91
C ILE A 49 8.36 2.62 10.57
N LYS A 50 8.97 3.24 11.57
CA LYS A 50 9.84 4.42 11.40
C LYS A 50 10.94 4.22 10.36
N GLY A 51 11.61 3.09 10.36
CA GLY A 51 12.71 2.81 9.43
C GLY A 51 12.29 2.52 7.98
N SER A 52 11.01 2.21 7.75
CA SER A 52 10.50 1.73 6.46
C SER A 52 9.45 2.63 5.83
N LEU A 53 8.78 3.48 6.60
CA LEU A 53 7.57 4.21 6.19
C LEU A 53 7.74 5.05 4.93
N LYS A 54 8.79 5.89 4.85
CA LYS A 54 9.09 6.72 3.67
C LYS A 54 9.22 5.88 2.39
N ARG A 55 9.94 4.76 2.48
CA ARG A 55 10.13 3.85 1.33
C ARG A 55 8.85 3.14 0.94
N LEU A 56 8.06 2.69 1.92
CA LEU A 56 6.77 2.06 1.67
C LEU A 56 5.81 3.01 0.95
N ARG A 57 5.69 4.25 1.41
CA ARG A 57 4.88 5.28 0.74
C ARG A 57 5.33 5.57 -0.68
N SER A 58 6.63 5.81 -0.87
CA SER A 58 7.18 6.10 -2.20
C SER A 58 6.91 4.95 -3.18
N ARG A 59 7.16 3.71 -2.79
CA ARG A 59 6.89 2.52 -3.60
C ARG A 59 5.40 2.30 -3.86
N SER A 60 4.56 2.52 -2.85
CA SER A 60 3.10 2.40 -2.99
C SER A 60 2.57 3.41 -4.02
N ARG A 61 2.99 4.67 -3.92
CA ARG A 61 2.63 5.72 -4.88
C ARG A 61 3.09 5.41 -6.29
N GLN A 62 4.30 4.88 -6.44
CA GLN A 62 4.81 4.43 -7.73
C GLN A 62 3.93 3.31 -8.30
N LEU A 63 3.60 2.29 -7.51
CA LEU A 63 2.72 1.21 -7.93
C LEU A 63 1.34 1.72 -8.34
N VAL A 64 0.70 2.58 -7.55
CA VAL A 64 -0.63 3.13 -7.88
C VAL A 64 -0.59 3.97 -9.16
N ARG A 65 0.53 4.63 -9.46
CA ARG A 65 0.70 5.40 -10.69
C ARG A 65 0.93 4.51 -11.90
N ASP A 66 1.79 3.50 -11.78
CA ASP A 66 2.40 2.80 -12.90
C ASP A 66 1.83 1.38 -13.10
N ASN A 67 1.18 0.76 -12.08
CA ASN A 67 0.62 -0.60 -12.16
C ASN A 67 -0.91 -0.57 -12.13
N ASP A 68 -1.52 -1.21 -13.13
CA ASP A 68 -2.97 -1.21 -13.35
C ASP A 68 -3.75 -1.88 -12.22
N TYR A 69 -3.25 -2.97 -11.64
CA TYR A 69 -3.92 -3.69 -10.56
C TYR A 69 -3.87 -2.91 -9.25
N ALA A 70 -2.75 -2.25 -8.96
CA ALA A 70 -2.62 -1.37 -7.79
C ALA A 70 -3.59 -0.18 -7.89
N LYS A 71 -3.66 0.44 -9.06
CA LYS A 71 -4.59 1.54 -9.35
C LYS A 71 -6.04 1.10 -9.26
N SER A 72 -6.36 -0.08 -9.81
CA SER A 72 -7.70 -0.69 -9.73
C SER A 72 -8.07 -0.94 -8.27
N THR A 73 -7.17 -1.49 -7.47
CA THR A 73 -7.39 -1.75 -6.03
C THR A 73 -7.79 -0.48 -5.28
N VAL A 74 -7.03 0.60 -5.40
CA VAL A 74 -7.35 1.88 -4.74
C VAL A 74 -8.69 2.43 -5.22
N ARG A 75 -8.98 2.32 -6.53
CA ARG A 75 -10.26 2.76 -7.11
C ARG A 75 -11.44 1.97 -6.55
N VAL A 76 -11.31 0.65 -6.42
CA VAL A 76 -12.35 -0.24 -5.89
C VAL A 76 -12.65 0.12 -4.44
N VAL A 77 -11.63 0.19 -3.57
CA VAL A 77 -11.79 0.56 -2.16
C VAL A 77 -12.45 1.93 -2.03
N ARG A 78 -11.96 2.94 -2.75
CA ARG A 78 -12.55 4.28 -2.75
C ARG A 78 -14.02 4.28 -3.13
N ASN A 79 -14.38 3.56 -4.21
CA ASN A 79 -15.75 3.51 -4.70
C ASN A 79 -16.67 2.72 -3.75
N SER A 80 -16.17 1.67 -3.11
CA SER A 80 -16.93 0.88 -2.14
C SER A 80 -17.19 1.63 -0.84
N VAL A 81 -16.20 2.41 -0.36
CA VAL A 81 -16.33 3.15 0.90
C VAL A 81 -17.12 4.44 0.73
N VAL A 82 -16.85 5.22 -0.30
CA VAL A 82 -17.43 6.57 -0.47
C VAL A 82 -18.59 6.58 -1.45
N GLY A 83 -18.49 5.82 -2.55
CA GLY A 83 -19.51 5.82 -3.60
C GLY A 83 -19.78 7.22 -4.15
N THR A 84 -21.02 7.70 -3.97
CA THR A 84 -21.44 9.05 -4.39
C THR A 84 -21.17 10.14 -3.34
N GLY A 85 -20.57 9.80 -2.21
CA GLY A 85 -20.35 10.67 -1.05
C GLY A 85 -21.29 10.34 0.10
N VAL A 86 -20.80 10.54 1.33
CA VAL A 86 -21.59 10.34 2.55
C VAL A 86 -22.59 11.46 2.69
N ARG A 87 -23.87 11.11 2.84
CA ARG A 87 -24.96 12.08 2.99
C ARG A 87 -25.28 12.29 4.45
N MET A 88 -25.42 13.55 4.84
CA MET A 88 -25.91 13.92 6.16
C MET A 88 -27.45 13.88 6.19
N GLN A 89 -28.00 13.25 7.21
CA GLN A 89 -29.42 13.29 7.54
C GLN A 89 -29.58 13.87 8.94
N ALA A 90 -30.22 15.01 9.05
CA ALA A 90 -30.50 15.64 10.33
C ALA A 90 -31.71 14.95 11.00
N GLN A 91 -31.60 14.68 12.31
CA GLN A 91 -32.65 13.97 13.08
C GLN A 91 -33.03 14.71 14.36
N ILE A 92 -33.18 16.03 14.29
CA ILE A 92 -33.61 16.83 15.43
C ILE A 92 -35.11 16.57 15.67
N LYS A 93 -35.46 16.27 16.90
CA LYS A 93 -36.84 16.04 17.36
C LYS A 93 -37.40 17.32 17.99
N ARG A 94 -38.69 17.54 17.80
CA ARG A 94 -39.41 18.61 18.49
C ARG A 94 -39.43 18.36 19.99
N GLN A 95 -39.29 19.42 20.80
CA GLN A 95 -39.30 19.32 22.28
C GLN A 95 -40.58 18.69 22.82
N ARG A 96 -41.71 18.94 22.17
CA ARG A 96 -43.01 18.33 22.53
C ARG A 96 -43.39 17.31 21.47
N GLY A 97 -43.66 16.06 21.91
CA GLY A 97 -44.23 14.99 21.08
C GLY A 97 -43.22 14.06 20.39
N GLY A 98 -41.91 14.26 20.52
CA GLY A 98 -40.87 13.31 20.04
C GLY A 98 -40.78 13.12 18.52
N LYS A 99 -41.63 13.77 17.71
CA LYS A 99 -41.60 13.71 16.24
C LYS A 99 -40.44 14.55 15.67
N LEU A 100 -39.90 14.15 14.53
CA LEU A 100 -38.87 14.89 13.82
C LEU A 100 -39.34 16.30 13.48
N ASP A 101 -38.48 17.28 13.68
CA ASP A 101 -38.70 18.64 13.23
C ASP A 101 -38.24 18.83 11.79
N THR A 102 -39.12 18.58 10.84
CA THR A 102 -38.82 18.58 9.40
C THR A 102 -38.21 19.91 8.96
N ARG A 103 -38.76 21.04 9.46
CA ARG A 103 -38.30 22.37 9.07
C ARG A 103 -36.87 22.65 9.48
N ILE A 104 -36.51 22.34 10.73
CA ILE A 104 -35.12 22.53 11.22
C ILE A 104 -34.18 21.56 10.51
N ASN A 105 -34.57 20.28 10.35
CA ASN A 105 -33.75 19.31 9.68
C ASN A 105 -33.45 19.69 8.23
N GLU A 106 -34.44 20.12 7.46
CA GLU A 106 -34.26 20.63 6.09
C GLU A 106 -33.33 21.85 6.03
N GLN A 107 -33.42 22.75 6.99
CA GLN A 107 -32.52 23.90 7.05
C GLN A 107 -31.08 23.49 7.29
N ILE A 108 -30.84 22.52 8.17
CA ILE A 108 -29.51 22.02 8.48
C ILE A 108 -28.93 21.28 7.26
N GLU A 109 -29.70 20.41 6.63
CA GLU A 109 -29.29 19.67 5.43
C GLU A 109 -28.97 20.61 4.27
N LYS A 110 -29.77 21.65 4.08
CA LYS A 110 -29.52 22.70 3.07
C LYS A 110 -28.26 23.51 3.38
N ALA A 111 -28.02 23.83 4.65
CA ALA A 111 -26.80 24.52 5.06
C ALA A 111 -25.56 23.66 4.82
N TRP A 112 -25.63 22.37 5.16
CA TRP A 112 -24.59 21.38 4.89
C TRP A 112 -24.30 21.22 3.40
N SER A 113 -25.33 21.04 2.58
CA SER A 113 -25.20 20.92 1.12
C SER A 113 -24.57 22.16 0.49
N ASN A 114 -24.91 23.36 0.98
CA ASN A 114 -24.29 24.60 0.51
C ASN A 114 -22.83 24.72 0.94
N TRP A 115 -22.51 24.33 2.17
CA TRP A 115 -21.13 24.32 2.66
C TRP A 115 -20.28 23.27 1.92
N GLY A 116 -20.81 22.09 1.61
CA GLY A 116 -20.10 20.99 0.95
C GLY A 116 -19.65 21.28 -0.49
N ARG A 117 -19.92 22.46 -1.03
CA ARG A 117 -19.46 22.87 -2.36
C ARG A 117 -17.97 23.19 -2.36
N LYS A 118 -17.31 22.96 -3.50
CA LYS A 118 -15.84 23.06 -3.65
C LYS A 118 -15.25 24.40 -3.23
N ASP A 119 -15.95 25.50 -3.46
CA ASP A 119 -15.51 26.85 -3.13
C ASP A 119 -15.75 27.23 -1.66
N SER A 120 -16.38 26.37 -0.88
CA SER A 120 -16.80 26.65 0.49
C SER A 120 -16.21 25.72 1.53
N CYS A 121 -16.11 24.41 1.24
CA CYS A 121 -15.64 23.43 2.22
C CYS A 121 -14.13 23.17 2.18
N ASN A 122 -13.47 23.51 1.07
CA ASN A 122 -12.05 23.26 0.85
C ASN A 122 -11.24 24.56 0.85
N THR A 123 -10.12 24.60 1.55
CA THR A 123 -9.25 25.79 1.64
C THR A 123 -8.70 26.21 0.28
N ALA A 124 -8.37 25.25 -0.59
CA ALA A 124 -7.87 25.49 -1.94
C ALA A 124 -8.99 25.81 -2.95
N GLY A 125 -10.27 25.62 -2.57
CA GLY A 125 -11.42 25.88 -3.44
C GLY A 125 -11.56 24.94 -4.64
N GLN A 126 -10.91 23.77 -4.61
CA GLN A 126 -10.85 22.84 -5.74
C GLN A 126 -11.74 21.61 -5.56
N LEU A 127 -11.97 21.18 -4.33
CA LEU A 127 -12.65 19.94 -3.98
C LEU A 127 -14.01 20.23 -3.34
N CYS A 128 -15.04 19.49 -3.73
CA CYS A 128 -16.27 19.42 -2.95
C CYS A 128 -16.10 18.41 -1.80
N PHE A 129 -17.03 18.35 -0.87
CA PHE A 129 -16.92 17.47 0.30
C PHE A 129 -16.79 15.98 -0.09
N ALA A 130 -17.56 15.52 -1.05
CA ALA A 130 -17.44 14.15 -1.57
C ALA A 130 -16.09 13.88 -2.24
N ASP A 131 -15.46 14.87 -2.86
CA ASP A 131 -14.11 14.72 -3.42
C ASP A 131 -13.06 14.66 -2.32
N ILE A 132 -13.24 15.40 -1.20
CA ILE A 132 -12.39 15.29 -0.01
C ILE A 132 -12.48 13.89 0.58
N GLU A 133 -13.68 13.30 0.71
CA GLU A 133 -13.88 11.93 1.18
C GLU A 133 -13.17 10.92 0.28
N LYS A 134 -13.34 11.04 -1.05
CA LYS A 134 -12.68 10.17 -2.03
C LYS A 134 -11.16 10.29 -1.97
N LEU A 135 -10.65 11.52 -1.87
CA LEU A 135 -9.22 11.77 -1.76
C LEU A 135 -8.67 11.19 -0.45
N ALA A 136 -9.39 11.35 0.66
CA ALA A 136 -8.98 10.83 1.95
C ALA A 136 -8.86 9.29 1.94
N VAL A 137 -9.85 8.59 1.39
CA VAL A 137 -9.79 7.11 1.27
C VAL A 137 -8.67 6.68 0.33
N SER A 138 -8.51 7.34 -0.83
CA SER A 138 -7.42 7.05 -1.76
C SER A 138 -6.06 7.22 -1.11
N SER A 139 -5.85 8.34 -0.40
CA SER A 139 -4.59 8.63 0.30
C SER A 139 -4.33 7.65 1.45
N MET A 140 -5.37 7.21 2.15
CA MET A 140 -5.25 6.20 3.19
C MET A 140 -4.81 4.84 2.63
N CYS A 141 -5.33 4.42 1.48
CA CYS A 141 -4.92 3.19 0.81
C CYS A 141 -3.49 3.29 0.26
N GLU A 142 -3.18 4.39 -0.41
CA GLU A 142 -1.92 4.60 -1.12
C GLU A 142 -0.77 4.95 -0.19
N SER A 143 -0.99 5.88 0.74
CA SER A 143 0.05 6.41 1.64
C SER A 143 -0.04 5.87 3.07
N GLY A 144 -1.11 5.10 3.39
CA GLY A 144 -1.37 4.53 4.70
C GLY A 144 -2.15 5.44 5.64
N GLU A 145 -2.09 6.74 5.43
CA GLU A 145 -2.76 7.74 6.26
C GLU A 145 -3.01 9.03 5.48
N VAL A 146 -3.92 9.84 6.01
CA VAL A 146 -4.20 11.18 5.52
C VAL A 146 -4.57 12.08 6.70
N PHE A 147 -4.22 13.35 6.60
CA PHE A 147 -4.58 14.36 7.58
C PHE A 147 -5.54 15.36 6.97
N VAL A 148 -6.65 15.62 7.67
CA VAL A 148 -7.60 16.67 7.30
C VAL A 148 -7.59 17.70 8.42
N ARG A 149 -7.02 18.86 8.11
CA ARG A 149 -6.96 20.00 9.05
C ARG A 149 -8.24 20.81 8.97
N VAL A 150 -8.77 21.11 10.12
CA VAL A 150 -9.90 22.02 10.28
C VAL A 150 -9.37 23.45 10.36
N VAL A 151 -9.72 24.28 9.38
CA VAL A 151 -9.35 25.70 9.34
C VAL A 151 -10.57 26.54 9.68
N ARG A 152 -10.51 27.25 10.81
CA ARG A 152 -11.63 28.07 11.34
C ARG A 152 -11.63 29.46 10.73
N GLN A 153 -11.82 29.51 9.41
CA GLN A 153 -11.85 30.75 8.62
C GLN A 153 -12.86 30.60 7.47
N LYS A 154 -13.39 31.71 6.98
CA LYS A 154 -14.23 31.74 5.79
C LYS A 154 -13.37 31.60 4.53
N PHE A 155 -13.83 30.75 3.62
CA PHE A 155 -13.26 30.61 2.28
C PHE A 155 -14.35 30.78 1.23
N GLY A 156 -14.00 31.41 0.12
CA GLY A 156 -14.89 31.60 -1.01
C GLY A 156 -16.25 32.23 -0.63
N ARG A 157 -17.32 31.56 -1.02
CA ARG A 157 -18.71 32.00 -0.75
C ARG A 157 -19.33 31.40 0.52
N SER A 158 -18.50 30.72 1.35
CA SER A 158 -19.01 30.11 2.56
C SER A 158 -19.63 31.13 3.53
N LYS A 159 -20.78 30.76 4.09
CA LYS A 159 -21.41 31.49 5.20
C LYS A 159 -20.90 31.01 6.57
N VAL A 160 -20.10 29.93 6.59
CA VAL A 160 -19.59 29.27 7.78
C VAL A 160 -18.09 29.53 7.91
N ASN A 161 -17.60 29.85 9.10
CA ASN A 161 -16.17 30.04 9.40
C ASN A 161 -15.47 28.69 9.60
N PHE A 162 -15.47 27.86 8.57
CA PHE A 162 -14.98 26.50 8.67
C PHE A 162 -14.69 25.94 7.27
N ALA A 163 -13.48 25.47 7.06
CA ALA A 163 -13.08 24.75 5.85
C ALA A 163 -12.08 23.64 6.18
N LEU A 164 -11.90 22.72 5.26
CA LEU A 164 -11.03 21.57 5.38
C LEU A 164 -9.82 21.73 4.46
N GLU A 165 -8.66 21.45 5.01
CA GLU A 165 -7.39 21.36 4.30
C GLU A 165 -6.90 19.91 4.35
N VAL A 166 -6.72 19.30 3.17
CA VAL A 166 -6.19 17.95 3.09
C VAL A 166 -4.67 18.02 2.99
N LEU A 167 -3.98 17.35 3.89
CA LEU A 167 -2.53 17.35 3.99
C LEU A 167 -2.01 15.93 3.72
N GLU A 168 -0.93 15.85 2.95
CA GLU A 168 -0.26 14.59 2.69
C GLU A 168 0.47 14.04 3.92
N ALA A 169 0.62 12.71 3.96
CA ALA A 169 1.32 12.02 5.02
C ALA A 169 2.77 12.48 5.21
N ASP A 170 3.43 12.92 4.13
CA ASP A 170 4.82 13.38 4.17
C ASP A 170 4.99 14.80 4.73
N GLN A 171 3.90 15.57 4.81
CA GLN A 171 3.91 16.87 5.47
C GLN A 171 3.97 16.77 7.00
N LEU A 172 3.63 15.62 7.59
CA LEU A 172 3.88 15.38 9.00
C LEU A 172 5.32 14.91 9.20
N ASP A 173 6.14 15.73 9.86
CA ASP A 173 7.57 15.44 10.06
C ASP A 173 7.78 14.30 11.08
N GLU A 174 8.10 13.11 10.57
CA GLU A 174 8.31 11.93 11.42
C GLU A 174 9.59 11.99 12.26
N ASP A 175 10.50 12.88 11.94
CA ASP A 175 11.77 13.10 12.65
C ASP A 175 11.69 14.29 13.61
N TYR A 176 10.53 14.96 13.72
CA TYR A 176 10.34 16.10 14.60
C TYR A 176 10.58 15.72 16.07
N GLN A 177 11.54 16.42 16.68
CA GLN A 177 11.86 16.30 18.09
C GLN A 177 11.90 17.71 18.69
N SER A 178 11.17 17.90 19.76
CA SER A 178 11.14 19.14 20.53
C SER A 178 10.85 18.79 21.98
N PRO A 179 11.21 19.64 22.93
CA PRO A 179 10.72 19.50 24.30
C PRO A 179 9.20 19.38 24.32
N ALA A 180 8.70 18.50 25.17
CA ALA A 180 7.27 18.31 25.35
C ALA A 180 6.60 19.64 25.72
N ARG A 181 5.50 19.97 25.04
CA ARG A 181 4.73 21.19 25.32
C ARG A 181 3.83 21.03 26.54
N THR A 182 3.41 19.79 26.79
CA THR A 182 2.57 19.43 27.93
C THR A 182 3.37 18.54 28.87
N ALA A 183 3.28 18.78 30.18
CA ALA A 183 3.98 17.96 31.15
C ALA A 183 3.58 16.48 31.04
N GLY A 184 4.58 15.60 30.87
CA GLY A 184 4.38 14.17 30.71
C GLY A 184 3.97 13.69 29.32
N SER A 185 3.97 14.57 28.30
CA SER A 185 3.82 14.19 26.89
C SER A 185 5.17 13.87 26.24
N VAL A 186 5.12 13.15 25.11
CA VAL A 186 6.29 12.83 24.30
C VAL A 186 5.97 12.98 22.80
N TRP A 187 6.96 13.38 22.00
CA TRP A 187 6.84 13.41 20.55
C TRP A 187 7.18 12.03 19.97
N ARG A 188 6.29 11.51 19.16
CA ARG A 188 6.49 10.26 18.39
C ARG A 188 6.13 10.49 16.93
N MET A 189 7.09 10.37 16.05
CA MET A 189 6.90 10.48 14.60
C MET A 189 6.05 11.70 14.17
N GLY A 190 6.32 12.88 14.79
CA GLY A 190 5.62 14.12 14.48
C GLY A 190 4.31 14.35 15.24
N ILE A 191 3.93 13.44 16.12
CA ILE A 191 2.71 13.53 16.95
C ILE A 191 3.11 13.62 18.41
N GLU A 192 2.65 14.65 19.10
CA GLU A 192 2.77 14.76 20.57
C GLU A 192 1.65 13.94 21.20
N ILE A 193 2.01 12.97 22.03
CA ILE A 193 1.07 12.09 22.71
C ILE A 193 1.21 12.20 24.23
N ASP A 194 0.09 12.07 24.91
CA ASP A 194 0.05 12.00 26.38
C ASP A 194 0.45 10.61 26.89
N LYS A 195 0.48 10.45 28.22
CA LYS A 195 0.77 9.18 28.90
C LYS A 195 -0.20 8.04 28.55
N PHE A 196 -1.36 8.34 27.99
CA PHE A 196 -2.36 7.36 27.56
C PHE A 196 -2.33 7.09 26.05
N GLY A 197 -1.41 7.74 25.31
CA GLY A 197 -1.31 7.62 23.87
C GLY A 197 -2.29 8.50 23.08
N ARG A 198 -2.93 9.49 23.72
CA ARG A 198 -3.81 10.44 23.02
C ARG A 198 -2.98 11.50 22.33
N ALA A 199 -3.27 11.77 21.06
CA ALA A 199 -2.65 12.87 20.34
C ALA A 199 -3.07 14.22 20.93
N LEU A 200 -2.08 15.08 21.18
CA LEU A 200 -2.24 16.43 21.67
C LEU A 200 -1.97 17.47 20.58
N ASN A 201 -0.87 17.27 19.83
CA ASN A 201 -0.44 18.17 18.77
C ASN A 201 0.19 17.38 17.61
N TYR A 202 0.20 17.98 16.42
CA TYR A 202 0.83 17.47 15.21
C TYR A 202 1.82 18.49 14.68
N ALA A 203 3.02 18.06 14.28
CA ALA A 203 4.08 18.91 13.74
C ALA A 203 4.12 18.78 12.21
N PHE A 204 3.39 19.63 11.52
CA PHE A 204 3.39 19.68 10.05
C PHE A 204 4.49 20.58 9.51
N LEU A 205 5.04 20.23 8.37
CA LEU A 205 5.86 21.11 7.56
C LEU A 205 4.96 22.10 6.81
N SER A 206 5.39 23.34 6.69
CA SER A 206 4.66 24.37 5.95
C SER A 206 4.52 24.06 4.45
N HIS A 207 5.47 23.31 3.89
CA HIS A 207 5.51 22.88 2.50
C HIS A 207 5.88 21.40 2.42
N HIS A 208 5.51 20.75 1.31
CA HIS A 208 5.86 19.37 1.09
C HIS A 208 7.38 19.21 0.97
N PRO A 209 8.02 18.24 1.67
CA PRO A 209 9.48 18.10 1.66
C PRO A 209 10.08 17.75 0.29
N GLY A 210 9.25 17.26 -0.64
CA GLY A 210 9.63 16.95 -2.02
C GLY A 210 9.53 18.11 -2.99
N ASP A 211 9.06 19.30 -2.58
CA ASP A 211 8.99 20.50 -3.42
C ASP A 211 10.36 21.14 -3.60
N THR A 212 11.24 20.46 -4.34
CA THR A 212 12.59 20.92 -4.61
C THR A 212 12.70 21.76 -5.88
N ALA A 213 11.76 21.56 -6.82
CA ALA A 213 11.72 22.28 -8.10
C ALA A 213 11.09 23.69 -7.99
N PHE A 214 10.34 23.94 -6.91
CA PHE A 214 9.70 25.23 -6.69
C PHE A 214 10.49 26.04 -5.66
N PRO A 215 10.81 27.33 -5.97
CA PRO A 215 11.57 28.17 -5.05
C PRO A 215 10.78 28.43 -3.77
N THR A 216 11.06 27.68 -2.74
CA THR A 216 10.59 27.93 -1.38
C THR A 216 11.69 28.61 -0.61
N GLN A 217 11.43 29.75 0.00
CA GLN A 217 12.43 30.42 0.80
C GLN A 217 12.85 29.53 1.98
N PRO A 218 14.16 29.34 2.28
CA PRO A 218 14.60 28.46 3.38
C PRO A 218 14.01 28.82 4.75
N LYS A 219 13.65 30.09 4.95
CA LYS A 219 12.99 30.61 6.17
C LYS A 219 11.53 30.15 6.31
N GLU A 220 10.90 29.67 5.23
CA GLU A 220 9.50 29.25 5.19
C GLU A 220 9.31 27.77 5.52
N ARG A 221 10.38 26.97 5.54
CA ARG A 221 10.37 25.58 6.03
C ARG A 221 10.22 25.55 7.55
N ARG A 222 9.10 26.03 8.06
CA ARG A 222 8.80 26.03 9.48
C ARG A 222 7.82 24.92 9.80
N HIS A 223 7.96 24.36 11.00
CA HIS A 223 6.97 23.47 11.55
C HIS A 223 5.75 24.28 12.02
N ILE A 224 4.59 23.85 11.56
CA ILE A 224 3.29 24.36 12.03
C ILE A 224 2.75 23.33 13.02
N ILE A 225 2.68 23.74 14.28
CA ILE A 225 2.13 22.87 15.33
C ILE A 225 0.62 23.09 15.36
N VAL A 226 -0.12 22.04 15.02
CA VAL A 226 -1.59 22.05 14.99
C VAL A 226 -2.15 21.23 16.13
N PRO A 227 -3.06 21.78 16.95
CA PRO A 227 -3.72 21.02 18.02
C PRO A 227 -4.51 19.83 17.46
N ALA A 228 -4.49 18.70 18.14
CA ALA A 228 -5.17 17.48 17.68
C ALA A 228 -6.69 17.67 17.51
N LYS A 229 -7.32 18.57 18.23
CA LYS A 229 -8.75 18.93 18.05
C LYS A 229 -9.09 19.51 16.67
N ASP A 230 -8.09 20.06 15.97
CA ASP A 230 -8.24 20.66 14.65
C ASP A 230 -7.63 19.76 13.55
N VAL A 231 -7.33 18.49 13.85
CA VAL A 231 -6.80 17.50 12.89
C VAL A 231 -7.63 16.22 12.96
N VAL A 232 -8.16 15.81 11.82
CA VAL A 232 -8.73 14.48 11.63
C VAL A 232 -7.61 13.62 11.01
N HIS A 233 -7.05 12.72 11.79
CA HIS A 233 -6.03 11.78 11.36
C HIS A 233 -6.68 10.43 11.04
N LEU A 234 -6.75 10.11 9.76
CA LEU A 234 -7.36 8.88 9.24
C LEU A 234 -6.28 7.88 8.84
N PHE A 235 -6.28 6.72 9.43
CA PHE A 235 -5.51 5.54 9.06
C PHE A 235 -6.17 4.29 9.62
N ASP A 236 -5.84 3.13 9.09
CA ASP A 236 -6.38 1.87 9.60
C ASP A 236 -5.75 1.52 10.96
N ARG A 237 -6.54 1.70 12.00
CA ARG A 237 -6.16 1.39 13.39
C ARG A 237 -6.51 -0.05 13.77
N ALA A 238 -7.47 -0.64 13.08
CA ALA A 238 -8.00 -1.96 13.43
C ALA A 238 -7.03 -3.09 13.06
N SER A 239 -6.38 -2.98 11.92
CA SER A 239 -5.33 -3.93 11.47
C SER A 239 -3.95 -3.60 12.02
N GLY A 240 -3.81 -2.46 12.72
CA GLY A 240 -2.54 -2.04 13.32
C GLY A 240 -2.25 -2.71 14.66
N ARG A 241 -1.01 -2.57 15.11
CA ARG A 241 -0.60 -3.01 16.46
C ARG A 241 -0.98 -1.95 17.52
N PRO A 242 -1.30 -2.35 18.77
CA PRO A 242 -1.52 -1.40 19.86
C PRO A 242 -0.33 -0.44 20.03
N GLY A 243 -0.63 0.85 20.18
CA GLY A 243 0.39 1.90 20.32
C GLY A 243 0.97 2.41 19.01
N GLN A 244 0.47 1.98 17.87
CA GLN A 244 0.84 2.50 16.55
C GLN A 244 0.31 3.93 16.38
N THR A 245 1.20 4.86 16.01
CA THR A 245 0.86 6.27 15.83
C THR A 245 0.69 6.68 14.39
N ARG A 246 1.24 5.95 13.42
CA ARG A 246 1.23 6.26 11.99
C ARG A 246 0.63 5.13 11.17
N GLY A 247 0.01 5.49 10.04
CA GLY A 247 -0.55 4.53 9.09
C GLY A 247 0.48 3.92 8.13
N VAL A 248 0.23 2.69 7.69
CA VAL A 248 1.03 1.96 6.69
C VAL A 248 0.18 1.76 5.43
N PRO A 249 0.75 1.94 4.22
CA PRO A 249 0.03 1.71 2.98
C PRO A 249 -0.63 0.33 2.92
N TRP A 250 -1.87 0.24 2.48
CA TRP A 250 -2.61 -1.03 2.40
C TRP A 250 -1.98 -2.01 1.42
N LEU A 251 -1.27 -1.49 0.41
CA LEU A 251 -0.54 -2.29 -0.56
C LEU A 251 0.75 -2.91 -0.01
N ALA A 252 1.16 -2.57 1.22
CA ALA A 252 2.46 -2.98 1.77
C ALA A 252 2.71 -4.49 1.73
N SER A 253 1.70 -5.32 2.06
CA SER A 253 1.79 -6.78 2.04
C SER A 253 1.93 -7.37 0.63
N GLY A 254 1.31 -6.74 -0.37
CA GLY A 254 1.30 -7.19 -1.78
C GLY A 254 2.34 -6.51 -2.67
N MET A 255 3.06 -5.53 -2.16
CA MET A 255 3.91 -4.62 -2.94
C MET A 255 5.00 -5.34 -3.74
N GLN A 256 5.72 -6.28 -3.13
CA GLN A 256 6.74 -7.07 -3.81
C GLN A 256 6.13 -7.98 -4.89
N ARG A 257 4.98 -8.58 -4.58
CA ARG A 257 4.24 -9.44 -5.51
C ARG A 257 3.82 -8.67 -6.76
N MET A 258 3.27 -7.46 -6.59
CA MET A 258 2.88 -6.60 -7.72
C MET A 258 4.08 -6.22 -8.57
N HIS A 259 5.19 -5.86 -7.95
CA HIS A 259 6.42 -5.50 -8.66
C HIS A 259 6.99 -6.68 -9.48
N HIS A 260 7.02 -7.88 -8.91
CA HIS A 260 7.47 -9.06 -9.63
C HIS A 260 6.49 -9.49 -10.72
N LEU A 261 5.19 -9.36 -10.48
CA LEU A 261 4.17 -9.65 -11.48
C LEU A 261 4.31 -8.73 -12.69
N ASP A 262 4.47 -7.44 -12.49
CA ASP A 262 4.70 -6.45 -13.55
C ASP A 262 5.93 -6.80 -14.39
N GLY A 263 7.07 -7.10 -13.76
CA GLY A 263 8.28 -7.54 -14.48
C GLY A 263 8.10 -8.85 -15.24
N TRP A 264 7.33 -9.80 -14.68
CA TRP A 264 7.01 -11.05 -15.37
C TRP A 264 6.09 -10.85 -16.56
N GLU A 265 5.07 -10.01 -16.46
CA GLU A 265 4.17 -9.65 -17.56
C GLU A 265 4.95 -8.97 -18.70
N GLN A 266 5.82 -8.00 -18.37
CA GLN A 266 6.69 -7.34 -19.35
C GLN A 266 7.61 -8.36 -20.07
N ALA A 267 8.26 -9.25 -19.31
CA ALA A 267 9.11 -10.29 -19.89
C ALA A 267 8.33 -11.25 -20.78
N SER A 268 7.09 -11.58 -20.42
CA SER A 268 6.20 -12.44 -21.20
C SER A 268 5.77 -11.78 -22.52
N VAL A 269 5.47 -10.50 -22.50
CA VAL A 269 5.15 -9.71 -23.70
C VAL A 269 6.38 -9.60 -24.61
N VAL A 270 7.57 -9.33 -24.07
CA VAL A 270 8.83 -9.29 -24.84
C VAL A 270 9.11 -10.64 -25.50
N ARG A 271 8.93 -11.76 -24.75
CA ARG A 271 9.07 -13.11 -25.29
C ARG A 271 8.09 -13.36 -26.45
N ALA A 272 6.81 -13.02 -26.27
CA ALA A 272 5.80 -13.18 -27.31
C ALA A 272 6.13 -12.34 -28.57
N ARG A 273 6.64 -11.13 -28.38
CA ARG A 273 7.10 -10.28 -29.51
C ARG A 273 8.31 -10.90 -30.21
N ALA A 274 9.28 -11.40 -29.47
CA ALA A 274 10.48 -12.04 -30.03
C ALA A 274 10.12 -13.33 -30.79
N SER A 275 9.23 -14.17 -30.22
CA SER A 275 8.76 -15.39 -30.91
C SER A 275 7.95 -15.08 -32.18
N SER A 276 7.20 -13.97 -32.19
CA SER A 276 6.45 -13.54 -33.37
C SER A 276 7.36 -12.95 -34.46
N ALA A 277 8.56 -12.52 -34.13
CA ALA A 277 9.52 -11.95 -35.06
C ALA A 277 10.32 -13.01 -35.85
N LEU A 278 10.03 -14.32 -35.64
CA LEU A 278 10.63 -15.46 -36.34
C LEU A 278 12.09 -15.23 -36.78
N MET A 279 13.01 -15.26 -35.83
CA MET A 279 14.44 -15.24 -36.11
C MET A 279 14.96 -16.68 -36.23
N GLY A 280 15.45 -17.05 -37.42
CA GLY A 280 16.17 -18.29 -37.64
C GLY A 280 17.68 -18.02 -37.75
N PHE A 281 18.48 -18.87 -37.13
CA PHE A 281 19.94 -18.85 -37.33
C PHE A 281 20.32 -19.88 -38.40
N ILE A 282 21.05 -19.44 -39.44
CA ILE A 282 21.61 -20.33 -40.45
C ILE A 282 23.03 -20.66 -39.99
N THR A 283 23.28 -21.92 -39.69
CA THR A 283 24.61 -22.42 -39.34
C THR A 283 25.20 -23.21 -40.48
N SER A 284 26.43 -22.88 -40.91
CA SER A 284 27.18 -23.65 -41.89
C SER A 284 28.41 -24.28 -41.22
N PRO A 285 28.61 -25.60 -41.29
CA PRO A 285 29.77 -26.28 -40.71
C PRO A 285 31.09 -25.92 -41.37
N GLU A 286 31.08 -25.46 -42.62
CA GLU A 286 32.27 -25.17 -43.45
C GLU A 286 32.67 -23.70 -43.50
N GLY A 287 31.94 -22.82 -42.76
CA GLY A 287 32.33 -21.42 -42.62
C GLY A 287 32.20 -20.53 -43.87
N GLU A 288 31.71 -21.04 -44.99
CA GLU A 288 31.36 -20.22 -46.16
C GLU A 288 30.01 -19.53 -45.92
N LEU A 289 30.05 -18.22 -45.76
CA LEU A 289 28.87 -17.38 -45.60
C LEU A 289 28.35 -16.98 -46.98
N ASP A 290 27.04 -17.10 -47.20
CA ASP A 290 26.34 -16.58 -48.38
C ASP A 290 26.72 -15.12 -48.65
N PRO A 291 27.21 -14.78 -49.86
CA PRO A 291 27.64 -13.42 -50.21
C PRO A 291 26.51 -12.40 -50.39
N GLY A 292 25.24 -12.74 -50.12
CA GLY A 292 24.07 -11.94 -50.43
C GLY A 292 23.47 -11.06 -49.36
N GLY A 293 24.07 -10.91 -48.14
CA GLY A 293 23.50 -10.10 -47.06
C GLY A 293 24.14 -8.70 -46.94
N GLU A 294 23.36 -7.68 -46.59
CA GLU A 294 23.89 -6.35 -46.23
C GLU A 294 24.68 -6.42 -44.92
N VAL A 295 25.86 -5.81 -44.90
CA VAL A 295 26.70 -5.75 -43.70
C VAL A 295 26.34 -4.49 -42.91
N TYR A 296 25.77 -4.64 -41.73
CA TYR A 296 25.55 -3.55 -40.79
C TYR A 296 26.44 -3.77 -39.59
N ASP A 297 27.27 -2.78 -39.25
CA ASP A 297 28.19 -2.75 -38.10
C ASP A 297 29.05 -4.03 -37.92
N ASN A 298 29.62 -4.52 -39.00
CA ASN A 298 30.42 -5.75 -39.08
C ASN A 298 29.65 -7.08 -38.85
N GLU A 299 28.33 -7.03 -38.71
CA GLU A 299 27.43 -8.20 -38.70
C GLU A 299 26.62 -8.25 -39.96
N ARG A 300 26.56 -9.44 -40.58
CA ARG A 300 25.70 -9.65 -41.75
C ARG A 300 24.26 -9.90 -41.31
N VAL A 301 23.40 -8.95 -41.64
CA VAL A 301 21.96 -9.04 -41.38
C VAL A 301 21.27 -9.35 -42.70
N SER A 302 20.72 -10.54 -42.88
CA SER A 302 19.76 -10.82 -43.91
C SER A 302 18.37 -10.52 -43.41
N GLY A 303 17.65 -9.58 -44.04
CA GLY A 303 16.26 -9.29 -43.73
C GLY A 303 15.38 -10.52 -43.94
N PHE A 304 14.66 -10.92 -42.89
CA PHE A 304 13.69 -12.00 -42.95
C PHE A 304 12.30 -11.37 -43.03
N GLU A 305 11.63 -11.44 -44.18
CA GLU A 305 10.23 -11.04 -44.25
C GLU A 305 9.32 -12.23 -43.90
N PRO A 306 8.24 -12.03 -43.13
CA PRO A 306 7.32 -13.10 -42.79
C PRO A 306 6.75 -13.77 -44.07
N GLY A 307 6.93 -15.10 -44.13
CA GLY A 307 6.44 -15.90 -45.28
C GLY A 307 7.45 -16.10 -46.41
N GLN A 308 8.69 -15.64 -46.29
CA GLN A 308 9.75 -15.97 -47.26
C GLN A 308 10.31 -17.38 -47.00
N PHE A 309 10.42 -18.16 -48.10
CA PHE A 309 11.15 -19.43 -48.12
C PHE A 309 12.54 -19.17 -48.72
N LYS A 310 13.59 -19.35 -47.93
CA LYS A 310 14.98 -19.27 -48.40
C LYS A 310 15.48 -20.68 -48.65
N TYR A 311 16.00 -20.93 -49.89
CA TYR A 311 16.67 -22.18 -50.20
C TYR A 311 18.05 -22.19 -49.53
N LEU A 312 18.31 -23.24 -48.74
CA LEU A 312 19.59 -23.46 -48.07
C LEU A 312 20.57 -24.13 -48.98
N GLN A 313 21.85 -23.83 -48.84
CA GLN A 313 22.90 -24.55 -49.54
C GLN A 313 23.19 -25.92 -48.88
N PRO A 314 23.78 -26.88 -49.63
CA PRO A 314 24.18 -28.16 -49.02
C PRO A 314 25.13 -27.94 -47.86
N GLY A 315 24.74 -28.41 -46.68
CA GLY A 315 25.48 -28.22 -45.42
C GLY A 315 24.93 -27.14 -44.47
N GLU A 316 24.05 -26.27 -44.92
CA GLU A 316 23.38 -25.30 -44.07
C GLU A 316 22.18 -25.91 -43.33
N SER A 317 22.05 -25.58 -42.08
CA SER A 317 20.88 -25.92 -41.26
C SER A 317 20.29 -24.66 -40.61
N VAL A 318 18.96 -24.57 -40.56
CA VAL A 318 18.27 -23.50 -39.85
C VAL A 318 17.94 -23.98 -38.43
N SER A 319 18.49 -23.32 -37.45
CA SER A 319 18.06 -23.48 -36.06
C SER A 319 17.07 -22.37 -35.73
N ILE A 320 15.81 -22.70 -35.58
CA ILE A 320 14.79 -21.82 -35.04
C ILE A 320 14.78 -22.07 -33.52
N PRO A 321 15.16 -21.11 -32.67
CA PRO A 321 15.05 -21.29 -31.23
C PRO A 321 13.59 -21.54 -30.88
N ASP A 322 13.33 -22.69 -30.26
CA ASP A 322 11.99 -23.01 -29.76
C ASP A 322 11.67 -22.10 -28.56
N MET A 323 11.10 -20.95 -28.87
CA MET A 323 10.61 -20.04 -27.84
C MET A 323 9.18 -20.45 -27.52
N ASP A 324 9.04 -21.38 -26.57
CA ASP A 324 7.74 -21.73 -26.01
C ASP A 324 6.95 -20.47 -25.69
N SER A 325 5.90 -20.24 -26.43
CA SER A 325 4.94 -19.19 -26.15
C SER A 325 4.24 -19.56 -24.82
N PRO A 326 4.05 -18.64 -23.87
CA PRO A 326 3.40 -18.94 -22.60
C PRO A 326 1.89 -19.21 -22.80
N SER A 327 1.54 -20.26 -23.51
CA SER A 327 0.19 -20.45 -24.04
C SER A 327 -0.79 -21.12 -23.06
N GLY A 328 -0.36 -21.77 -22.01
CA GLY A 328 -1.26 -22.50 -21.10
C GLY A 328 -1.18 -22.07 -19.62
N GLU A 329 -0.05 -21.54 -19.20
CA GLU A 329 0.23 -21.24 -17.80
C GLU A 329 0.03 -19.76 -17.41
N TYR A 330 -0.05 -18.87 -18.38
CA TYR A 330 -0.15 -17.42 -18.16
C TYR A 330 -1.37 -17.04 -17.34
N GLU A 331 -2.56 -17.42 -17.78
CA GLU A 331 -3.82 -17.05 -17.11
C GLU A 331 -3.95 -17.67 -15.72
N PRO A 332 -3.70 -18.97 -15.49
CA PRO A 332 -3.76 -19.55 -14.15
C PRO A 332 -2.76 -18.93 -13.19
N PHE A 333 -1.55 -18.61 -13.64
CA PHE A 333 -0.52 -17.96 -12.82
C PHE A 333 -0.96 -16.55 -12.42
N LEU A 334 -1.34 -15.72 -13.39
CA LEU A 334 -1.83 -14.35 -13.16
C LEU A 334 -3.00 -14.36 -12.17
N ARG A 335 -3.96 -15.25 -12.39
CA ARG A 335 -5.13 -15.41 -11.51
C ARG A 335 -4.75 -15.77 -10.08
N ALA A 336 -3.79 -16.68 -9.88
CA ALA A 336 -3.30 -17.04 -8.56
C ALA A 336 -2.63 -15.88 -7.85
N GLN A 337 -1.82 -15.07 -8.57
CA GLN A 337 -1.17 -13.89 -8.01
C GLN A 337 -2.18 -12.80 -7.61
N LEU A 338 -3.17 -12.53 -8.46
CA LEU A 338 -4.20 -11.54 -8.18
C LEU A 338 -5.16 -11.97 -7.06
N ARG A 339 -5.46 -13.25 -6.91
CA ARG A 339 -6.22 -13.79 -5.75
C ARG A 339 -5.48 -13.57 -4.44
N ALA A 340 -4.18 -13.82 -4.42
CA ALA A 340 -3.37 -13.57 -3.23
C ALA A 340 -3.29 -12.08 -2.89
N LEU A 341 -3.21 -11.20 -3.90
CA LEU A 341 -3.27 -9.76 -3.72
C LEU A 341 -4.63 -9.33 -3.14
N ALA A 342 -5.72 -9.81 -3.73
CA ALA A 342 -7.08 -9.53 -3.30
C ALA A 342 -7.29 -9.91 -1.83
N SER A 343 -6.82 -11.09 -1.43
CA SER A 343 -6.83 -11.55 -0.03
C SER A 343 -6.05 -10.63 0.90
N GLY A 344 -4.89 -10.11 0.47
CA GLY A 344 -4.06 -9.20 1.28
C GLY A 344 -4.68 -7.82 1.50
N VAL A 345 -5.51 -7.36 0.57
CA VAL A 345 -6.21 -6.06 0.65
C VAL A 345 -7.61 -6.19 1.26
N GLY A 346 -8.18 -7.41 1.29
CA GLY A 346 -9.54 -7.64 1.76
C GLY A 346 -10.62 -7.30 0.71
N CYS A 347 -10.29 -7.43 -0.57
CA CYS A 347 -11.24 -7.27 -1.68
C CYS A 347 -11.44 -8.60 -2.42
N SER A 348 -12.51 -8.72 -3.21
CA SER A 348 -12.67 -9.89 -4.06
C SER A 348 -11.75 -9.80 -5.30
N TYR A 349 -11.32 -10.98 -5.79
CA TYR A 349 -10.51 -11.10 -7.00
C TYR A 349 -11.20 -10.43 -8.19
N GLU A 350 -12.48 -10.68 -8.38
CA GLU A 350 -13.29 -10.20 -9.50
C GLU A 350 -13.33 -8.67 -9.56
N THR A 351 -13.39 -8.01 -8.41
CA THR A 351 -13.44 -6.54 -8.36
C THR A 351 -12.08 -5.89 -8.67
N ILE A 352 -10.98 -6.54 -8.30
CA ILE A 352 -9.62 -6.02 -8.59
C ILE A 352 -9.23 -6.28 -10.03
N SER A 353 -9.46 -7.51 -10.53
CA SER A 353 -9.10 -7.94 -11.88
C SER A 353 -10.08 -7.50 -12.97
N ASN A 354 -11.33 -7.17 -12.61
CA ASN A 354 -12.48 -7.04 -13.50
C ASN A 354 -12.76 -8.32 -14.32
N ASP A 355 -12.31 -9.48 -13.84
CA ASP A 355 -12.55 -10.78 -14.45
C ASP A 355 -13.74 -11.47 -13.79
N TYR A 356 -14.89 -11.43 -14.43
CA TYR A 356 -16.12 -12.07 -13.99
C TYR A 356 -16.43 -13.36 -14.77
N SER A 357 -15.50 -13.88 -15.55
CA SER A 357 -15.68 -15.02 -16.44
C SER A 357 -16.15 -16.30 -15.74
N GLN A 358 -15.74 -16.50 -14.49
CA GLN A 358 -16.10 -17.67 -13.68
C GLN A 358 -17.09 -17.36 -12.55
N SER A 359 -17.63 -16.14 -12.50
CA SER A 359 -18.58 -15.76 -11.46
C SER A 359 -20.02 -15.82 -11.97
N ASN A 360 -20.95 -16.28 -11.11
CA ASN A 360 -22.37 -16.16 -11.34
C ASN A 360 -22.94 -15.02 -10.50
N TYR A 361 -24.21 -14.65 -10.76
CA TYR A 361 -24.88 -13.56 -10.04
C TYR A 361 -24.85 -13.72 -8.51
N SER A 362 -25.02 -14.93 -8.02
CA SER A 362 -25.05 -15.22 -6.59
C SER A 362 -23.67 -15.07 -5.94
N SER A 363 -22.62 -15.59 -6.59
CA SER A 363 -21.24 -15.46 -6.09
C SER A 363 -20.74 -14.02 -6.16
N SER A 364 -21.04 -13.28 -7.24
CA SER A 364 -20.68 -11.86 -7.38
C SER A 364 -21.36 -11.00 -6.31
N ARG A 365 -22.65 -11.28 -6.00
CA ARG A 365 -23.37 -10.57 -4.94
C ARG A 365 -22.76 -10.85 -3.56
N LEU A 366 -22.36 -12.09 -3.28
CA LEU A 366 -21.71 -12.45 -2.02
C LEU A 366 -20.37 -11.73 -1.86
N ALA A 367 -19.57 -11.69 -2.94
CA ALA A 367 -18.28 -10.98 -2.96
C ALA A 367 -18.40 -9.46 -2.75
N LEU A 368 -19.54 -8.86 -3.13
CA LEU A 368 -19.81 -7.43 -2.88
C LEU A 368 -20.31 -7.14 -1.46
N LEU A 369 -20.78 -8.15 -0.72
CA LEU A 369 -21.29 -8.00 0.65
C LEU A 369 -20.23 -8.24 1.72
N GLN A 370 -19.06 -8.76 1.35
CA GLN A 370 -17.87 -8.88 2.22
C GLN A 370 -17.09 -7.58 2.26
#